data_335ced21df0cd716bd9ac5e5bcac1d70
#
_entry.id   335ced21df0cd716bd9ac5e5bcac1d70
#
_cell.length_a   1.000
_cell.length_b   1.000
_cell.length_c   1.000
_cell.angle_alpha   90.00
_cell.angle_beta   90.00
_cell.angle_gamma   90.00
#
_symmetry.space_group_name_H-M   'P 1'
#
loop_
_entity.id
_entity.type
_entity.pdbx_description
1 polymer ?
#
loop_
_entity_poly.entity_id
_entity_poly.type
_entity_poly.pdbx_seq_one_letter_code
_entity_poly.pdbx_strand_id
1 'polypeptide(L)'
;WRGDGTNALIPYSKIGCKNNVRVRTYPTVEWYGFILVWHERHGRAPYWQPPVLPELETDEYYPLHPHSRMLNRVKVHAQMIIENAADPYHVQYVHKAANPANTTSFEVSGYHLHATVNAHFGGGRAQTWLTPNGPVDAKIIYDNYSLGLGLVRFPSDLVATIEVTGQTPVDEDYTDYFYTQASIREPGDAGDVPSGRAAKFLALQQEVIKQDFFTWENMKYLEKPNLAPEEAHDYAALRRWAHRFYPGEASSPDDFGYTPDGAPDPAAAGA
;
A
#
# COMPACT_ATOMS: atom_id res chain seq x y z
N TRP A 1 -22.57 -15.54 -16.17
CA TRP A 1 -22.80 -14.12 -16.26
C TRP A 1 -21.91 -13.50 -17.34
N ARG A 2 -22.28 -12.35 -17.86
CA ARG A 2 -21.44 -11.51 -18.75
C ARG A 2 -20.76 -10.42 -17.93
N GLY A 3 -19.75 -9.77 -18.52
CA GLY A 3 -19.03 -8.68 -17.86
C GLY A 3 -19.91 -7.47 -17.51
N ASP A 4 -21.04 -7.29 -18.18
CA ASP A 4 -22.03 -6.27 -17.85
C ASP A 4 -23.02 -6.67 -16.73
N GLY A 5 -22.79 -7.82 -16.11
CA GLY A 5 -23.62 -8.37 -15.04
C GLY A 5 -24.92 -9.03 -15.52
N THR A 6 -25.15 -9.14 -16.81
CA THR A 6 -26.32 -9.85 -17.33
C THR A 6 -26.13 -11.36 -17.31
N ASN A 7 -27.25 -12.10 -17.26
CA ASN A 7 -27.17 -13.56 -17.34
C ASN A 7 -26.75 -14.00 -18.74
N ALA A 8 -25.72 -14.84 -18.84
CA ALA A 8 -25.21 -15.36 -20.10
C ALA A 8 -25.91 -16.64 -20.52
N LEU A 9 -26.14 -17.56 -19.59
CA LEU A 9 -26.66 -18.87 -19.82
C LEU A 9 -27.18 -19.50 -18.52
N ILE A 10 -28.30 -20.19 -18.60
CA ILE A 10 -28.74 -21.15 -17.59
C ILE A 10 -28.66 -22.53 -18.23
N PRO A 11 -27.69 -23.39 -17.89
CA PRO A 11 -27.38 -24.62 -18.64
C PRO A 11 -28.54 -25.60 -18.76
N TYR A 12 -29.45 -25.60 -17.78
CA TYR A 12 -30.60 -26.51 -17.74
C TYR A 12 -31.90 -25.88 -18.19
N SER A 13 -31.92 -24.58 -18.56
CA SER A 13 -33.13 -23.88 -18.98
C SER A 13 -33.20 -23.75 -20.49
N LYS A 14 -34.32 -24.17 -21.08
CA LYS A 14 -34.60 -23.99 -22.50
C LYS A 14 -35.08 -22.57 -22.85
N ILE A 15 -35.54 -21.82 -21.87
CA ILE A 15 -36.15 -20.50 -22.06
C ILE A 15 -35.19 -19.35 -21.65
N GLY A 16 -34.03 -19.69 -21.04
CA GLY A 16 -33.13 -18.71 -20.49
C GLY A 16 -33.68 -18.04 -19.22
N CYS A 17 -33.03 -16.96 -18.80
CA CYS A 17 -33.50 -16.15 -17.69
C CYS A 17 -34.51 -15.11 -18.19
N LYS A 18 -35.66 -15.03 -17.52
CA LYS A 18 -36.55 -13.91 -17.72
C LYS A 18 -35.85 -12.60 -17.36
N ASN A 19 -35.99 -11.63 -18.23
CA ASN A 19 -35.32 -10.33 -18.25
C ASN A 19 -35.09 -9.68 -16.89
N ASN A 20 -33.98 -8.99 -16.78
CA ASN A 20 -33.57 -8.04 -15.75
C ASN A 20 -32.88 -8.58 -14.50
N VAL A 21 -32.53 -9.86 -14.42
CA VAL A 21 -31.65 -10.32 -13.36
C VAL A 21 -30.22 -9.93 -13.74
N ARG A 22 -29.63 -9.06 -12.92
CA ARG A 22 -28.23 -8.62 -13.06
C ARG A 22 -27.51 -8.83 -11.72
N VAL A 23 -26.28 -9.22 -11.79
CA VAL A 23 -25.35 -9.10 -10.65
C VAL A 23 -24.71 -7.73 -10.70
N ARG A 24 -24.41 -7.18 -9.53
CA ARG A 24 -23.65 -5.93 -9.44
C ARG A 24 -22.26 -6.15 -10.04
N THR A 25 -21.85 -5.22 -10.88
CA THR A 25 -20.50 -5.17 -11.46
C THR A 25 -19.74 -3.99 -10.86
N TYR A 26 -18.42 -4.13 -10.84
CA TYR A 26 -17.52 -3.11 -10.35
C TYR A 26 -16.48 -2.78 -11.42
N PRO A 27 -16.10 -1.52 -11.61
CA PRO A 27 -14.97 -1.18 -12.45
C PRO A 27 -13.72 -1.89 -11.93
N THR A 28 -12.96 -2.46 -12.85
CA THR A 28 -11.70 -3.16 -12.55
C THR A 28 -10.60 -2.67 -13.45
N VAL A 29 -9.37 -2.70 -12.96
CA VAL A 29 -8.17 -2.46 -13.75
C VAL A 29 -7.12 -3.51 -13.41
N GLU A 30 -6.44 -4.01 -14.43
CA GLU A 30 -5.23 -4.80 -14.27
C GLU A 30 -4.04 -3.84 -14.18
N TRP A 31 -3.25 -3.97 -13.11
CA TRP A 31 -2.17 -3.06 -12.79
C TRP A 31 -0.99 -3.83 -12.19
N TYR A 32 0.10 -3.96 -12.90
CA TYR A 32 1.32 -4.69 -12.48
C TYR A 32 1.05 -6.07 -11.85
N GLY A 33 0.10 -6.81 -12.42
CA GLY A 33 -0.29 -8.15 -11.95
C GLY A 33 -1.24 -8.17 -10.75
N PHE A 34 -1.72 -7.02 -10.30
CA PHE A 34 -2.88 -6.89 -9.43
C PHE A 34 -4.15 -6.70 -10.25
N ILE A 35 -5.26 -7.20 -9.75
CA ILE A 35 -6.58 -6.85 -10.23
C ILE A 35 -7.17 -5.91 -9.17
N LEU A 36 -7.19 -4.63 -9.47
CA LEU A 36 -7.78 -3.63 -8.59
C LEU A 36 -9.26 -3.48 -8.91
N VAL A 37 -10.07 -3.43 -7.88
CA VAL A 37 -11.53 -3.30 -7.98
C VAL A 37 -11.95 -1.99 -7.36
N TRP A 38 -12.62 -1.16 -8.15
CA TRP A 38 -13.19 0.07 -7.63
C TRP A 38 -14.48 -0.23 -6.88
N HIS A 39 -14.48 0.08 -5.58
CA HIS A 39 -15.66 0.00 -4.75
C HIS A 39 -16.01 1.39 -4.22
N GLU A 40 -17.21 1.85 -4.55
CA GLU A 40 -17.78 3.08 -4.03
C GLU A 40 -19.25 2.84 -3.69
N ARG A 41 -19.68 3.30 -2.51
CA ARG A 41 -21.00 3.00 -1.93
C ARG A 41 -22.14 3.40 -2.84
N HIS A 42 -22.05 4.57 -3.49
CA HIS A 42 -23.10 5.12 -4.37
C HIS A 42 -22.96 4.68 -5.82
N GLY A 43 -21.98 3.84 -6.14
CA GLY A 43 -21.72 3.36 -7.50
C GLY A 43 -21.14 4.41 -8.43
N ARG A 44 -20.49 5.45 -7.88
CA ARG A 44 -19.81 6.46 -8.70
C ARG A 44 -18.63 5.84 -9.44
N ALA A 45 -18.33 6.37 -10.62
CA ALA A 45 -17.16 5.96 -11.40
C ALA A 45 -15.84 6.24 -10.64
N PRO A 46 -14.77 5.52 -10.98
CA PRO A 46 -13.45 5.83 -10.45
C PRO A 46 -13.07 7.29 -10.72
N TYR A 47 -12.62 7.98 -9.69
CA TYR A 47 -12.16 9.38 -9.77
C TYR A 47 -10.63 9.51 -9.61
N TRP A 48 -9.91 8.39 -9.51
CA TRP A 48 -8.46 8.35 -9.60
C TRP A 48 -8.03 7.04 -10.28
N GLN A 49 -6.80 7.01 -10.75
CA GLN A 49 -6.18 5.83 -11.35
C GLN A 49 -4.95 5.43 -10.53
N PRO A 50 -4.63 4.13 -10.46
CA PRO A 50 -3.38 3.70 -9.86
C PRO A 50 -2.18 4.30 -10.60
N PRO A 51 -1.10 4.68 -9.87
CA PRO A 51 0.04 5.37 -10.48
C PRO A 51 0.82 4.46 -11.42
N VAL A 52 1.53 5.08 -12.36
CA VAL A 52 2.61 4.39 -13.06
C VAL A 52 3.77 4.20 -12.08
N LEU A 53 4.40 3.03 -12.10
CA LEU A 53 5.59 2.71 -11.32
C LEU A 53 6.84 2.84 -12.23
N PRO A 54 7.57 3.97 -12.19
CA PRO A 54 8.69 4.19 -13.08
C PRO A 54 9.76 3.09 -13.00
N GLU A 55 9.91 2.50 -11.82
CA GLU A 55 10.83 1.41 -11.55
C GLU A 55 10.53 0.17 -12.41
N LEU A 56 9.26 -0.06 -12.73
CA LEU A 56 8.80 -1.24 -13.48
C LEU A 56 8.61 -0.96 -14.97
N GLU A 57 8.80 0.28 -15.41
CA GLU A 57 8.76 0.67 -16.82
C GLU A 57 10.16 0.62 -17.47
N THR A 58 11.17 0.19 -16.73
CA THR A 58 12.56 0.08 -17.19
C THR A 58 13.10 -1.32 -16.98
N ASP A 59 14.20 -1.66 -17.64
CA ASP A 59 14.91 -2.92 -17.42
C ASP A 59 15.87 -2.86 -16.21
N GLU A 60 15.87 -1.77 -15.45
CA GLU A 60 16.75 -1.60 -14.29
C GLU A 60 16.29 -2.39 -13.08
N TYR A 61 15.00 -2.68 -12.98
CA TYR A 61 14.41 -3.46 -11.89
C TYR A 61 14.02 -4.86 -12.36
N TYR A 62 14.05 -5.80 -11.41
CA TYR A 62 13.35 -7.06 -11.62
C TYR A 62 11.85 -6.82 -11.67
N PRO A 63 11.08 -7.61 -12.45
CA PRO A 63 9.63 -7.53 -12.42
C PRO A 63 9.08 -7.91 -11.04
N LEU A 64 7.85 -7.50 -10.73
CA LEU A 64 7.13 -8.00 -9.57
C LEU A 64 6.90 -9.51 -9.72
N HIS A 65 7.73 -10.28 -9.05
CA HIS A 65 7.80 -11.72 -9.29
C HIS A 65 6.76 -12.50 -8.46
N PRO A 66 6.17 -13.59 -9.00
CA PRO A 66 5.24 -14.44 -8.25
C PRO A 66 5.79 -14.97 -6.93
N HIS A 67 7.10 -15.24 -6.84
CA HIS A 67 7.73 -15.74 -5.62
C HIS A 67 7.83 -14.70 -4.49
N SER A 68 7.70 -13.42 -4.81
CA SER A 68 7.64 -12.36 -3.79
C SER A 68 6.23 -12.07 -3.31
N ARG A 69 5.22 -12.72 -3.90
CA ARG A 69 3.82 -12.46 -3.54
C ARG A 69 3.44 -13.15 -2.23
N MET A 70 2.81 -12.38 -1.36
CA MET A 70 2.16 -12.89 -0.16
C MET A 70 0.69 -12.47 -0.19
N LEU A 71 -0.18 -13.37 0.26
CA LEU A 71 -1.56 -13.07 0.61
C LEU A 71 -1.80 -13.62 2.01
N ASN A 72 -2.12 -12.74 2.94
CA ASN A 72 -2.39 -13.12 4.31
C ASN A 72 -3.72 -12.49 4.74
N ARG A 73 -4.56 -13.27 5.40
CA ARG A 73 -5.67 -12.73 6.16
C ARG A 73 -5.15 -12.36 7.53
N VAL A 74 -5.05 -11.05 7.78
CA VAL A 74 -4.51 -10.50 9.02
C VAL A 74 -5.67 -9.97 9.85
N LYS A 75 -5.64 -10.24 11.15
CA LYS A 75 -6.62 -9.69 12.08
C LYS A 75 -6.29 -8.24 12.40
N VAL A 76 -6.68 -7.36 11.50
CA VAL A 76 -6.42 -5.92 11.62
C VAL A 76 -7.47 -5.13 10.83
N HIS A 77 -7.87 -4.00 11.34
CA HIS A 77 -8.65 -3.03 10.58
C HIS A 77 -7.76 -2.39 9.49
N ALA A 78 -8.24 -2.33 8.23
CA ALA A 78 -7.43 -1.96 7.07
C ALA A 78 -6.69 -0.61 7.20
N GLN A 79 -7.32 0.39 7.86
CA GLN A 79 -6.69 1.68 8.10
C GLN A 79 -5.42 1.57 8.95
N MET A 80 -5.38 0.66 9.93
CA MET A 80 -4.23 0.53 10.84
C MET A 80 -2.96 0.08 10.13
N ILE A 81 -3.09 -0.61 9.00
CA ILE A 81 -1.95 -0.97 8.14
C ILE A 81 -1.30 0.30 7.58
N ILE A 82 -2.12 1.24 7.13
CA ILE A 82 -1.65 2.50 6.55
C ILE A 82 -1.12 3.45 7.64
N GLU A 83 -1.59 3.31 8.88
CA GLU A 83 -1.14 4.10 10.01
C GLU A 83 0.36 3.91 10.32
N ASN A 84 1.00 2.82 9.84
CA ASN A 84 2.46 2.69 9.89
C ASN A 84 3.20 3.87 9.23
N ALA A 85 2.62 4.51 8.21
CA ALA A 85 3.21 5.71 7.60
C ALA A 85 3.23 6.92 8.53
N ALA A 86 2.37 6.97 9.55
CA ALA A 86 2.29 8.03 10.56
C ALA A 86 3.00 7.66 11.87
N ASP A 87 3.54 6.43 11.97
CA ASP A 87 4.22 5.92 13.16
C ASP A 87 5.72 5.69 12.90
N PRO A 88 6.57 6.71 13.04
CA PRO A 88 8.01 6.52 12.90
C PRO A 88 8.62 5.67 14.03
N TYR A 89 7.95 5.56 15.16
CA TYR A 89 8.47 4.85 16.34
C TYR A 89 8.42 3.34 16.18
N HIS A 90 7.45 2.78 15.42
CA HIS A 90 7.40 1.34 15.18
C HIS A 90 8.69 0.82 14.52
N VAL A 91 9.34 1.63 13.68
CA VAL A 91 10.60 1.26 13.01
C VAL A 91 11.70 0.91 14.04
N GLN A 92 11.71 1.59 15.19
CA GLN A 92 12.65 1.25 16.27
C GLN A 92 12.17 0.04 17.07
N TYR A 93 10.92 0.02 17.49
CA TYR A 93 10.45 -0.96 18.46
C TYR A 93 10.07 -2.29 17.82
N VAL A 94 9.53 -2.29 16.62
CA VAL A 94 9.16 -3.49 15.86
C VAL A 94 10.35 -3.97 15.03
N HIS A 95 10.94 -3.09 14.21
CA HIS A 95 12.00 -3.45 13.26
C HIS A 95 13.43 -3.27 13.78
N LYS A 96 13.59 -2.86 15.04
CA LYS A 96 14.88 -2.78 15.74
C LYS A 96 15.86 -1.77 15.13
N ALA A 97 15.37 -0.66 14.57
CA ALA A 97 16.22 0.47 14.25
C ALA A 97 16.97 0.96 15.51
N ALA A 98 18.13 1.56 15.33
CA ALA A 98 18.99 1.98 16.45
C ALA A 98 18.37 3.14 17.26
N ASN A 99 17.66 4.02 16.58
CA ASN A 99 17.00 5.19 17.15
C ASN A 99 15.57 5.29 16.60
N PRO A 100 14.68 6.09 17.22
CA PRO A 100 13.42 6.45 16.61
C PRO A 100 13.67 7.01 15.21
N ALA A 101 12.87 6.57 14.26
CA ALA A 101 12.91 7.13 12.92
C ALA A 101 12.38 8.58 12.95
N ASN A 102 12.78 9.36 11.96
CA ASN A 102 12.39 10.77 11.86
C ASN A 102 11.57 11.00 10.59
N THR A 103 10.32 11.42 10.74
CA THR A 103 9.49 11.87 9.63
C THR A 103 10.00 13.20 9.12
N THR A 104 10.39 13.27 7.86
CA THR A 104 10.90 14.49 7.21
C THR A 104 9.89 15.13 6.27
N SER A 105 8.89 14.39 5.83
CA SER A 105 7.72 14.89 5.08
C SER A 105 6.53 14.02 5.42
N PHE A 106 5.37 14.67 5.61
CA PHE A 106 4.08 14.01 5.76
C PHE A 106 3.00 14.87 5.11
N GLU A 107 2.50 14.43 3.98
CA GLU A 107 1.61 15.20 3.14
C GLU A 107 0.38 14.38 2.74
N VAL A 108 -0.80 14.99 2.82
CA VAL A 108 -2.05 14.39 2.36
C VAL A 108 -2.71 15.31 1.34
N SER A 109 -3.00 14.78 0.18
CA SER A 109 -3.63 15.53 -0.92
C SER A 109 -4.61 14.63 -1.68
N GLY A 110 -5.88 15.02 -1.74
CA GLY A 110 -6.89 14.25 -2.43
C GLY A 110 -6.96 12.80 -1.93
N TYR A 111 -6.71 11.85 -2.81
CA TYR A 111 -6.69 10.42 -2.53
C TYR A 111 -5.28 9.88 -2.19
N HIS A 112 -4.27 10.74 -2.15
CA HIS A 112 -2.87 10.37 -1.96
C HIS A 112 -2.35 10.86 -0.61
N LEU A 113 -1.62 9.99 0.08
CA LEU A 113 -0.82 10.29 1.26
C LEU A 113 0.63 9.97 0.92
N HIS A 114 1.51 10.93 1.16
CA HIS A 114 2.96 10.77 1.02
C HIS A 114 3.63 11.00 2.36
N ALA A 115 4.54 10.09 2.74
CA ALA A 115 5.41 10.30 3.89
C ALA A 115 6.85 9.87 3.58
N THR A 116 7.81 10.62 4.09
CA THR A 116 9.23 10.29 4.04
C THR A 116 9.76 10.18 5.45
N VAL A 117 10.37 9.04 5.75
CA VAL A 117 10.92 8.70 7.06
C VAL A 117 12.39 8.32 6.90
N ASN A 118 13.24 8.89 7.74
CA ASN A 118 14.66 8.50 7.83
C ASN A 118 14.85 7.63 9.07
N ALA A 119 15.47 6.48 8.90
CA ALA A 119 15.75 5.51 9.95
C ALA A 119 17.25 5.15 9.95
N HIS A 120 17.77 4.80 11.11
CA HIS A 120 19.15 4.40 11.30
C HIS A 120 19.23 2.96 11.77
N PHE A 121 19.81 2.08 10.96
CA PHE A 121 19.95 0.66 11.25
C PHE A 121 21.41 0.28 11.54
N GLY A 122 21.61 -0.75 12.37
CA GLY A 122 22.94 -1.33 12.64
C GLY A 122 23.80 -0.56 13.65
N GLY A 123 23.23 0.39 14.39
CA GLY A 123 23.86 0.97 15.58
C GLY A 123 23.67 0.05 16.79
N GLY A 124 24.75 -0.43 17.39
CA GLY A 124 24.67 -1.24 18.60
C GLY A 124 24.50 -2.75 18.37
N ARG A 125 23.47 -3.38 18.98
CA ARG A 125 23.34 -4.85 19.06
C ARG A 125 22.74 -5.52 17.82
N ALA A 126 22.22 -4.77 16.88
CA ALA A 126 21.53 -5.28 15.69
C ALA A 126 22.39 -5.12 14.43
N GLN A 127 23.52 -5.82 14.36
CA GLN A 127 24.21 -6.02 13.10
C GLN A 127 23.39 -7.00 12.25
N THR A 128 22.91 -6.55 11.12
CA THR A 128 22.25 -7.39 10.11
C THR A 128 23.20 -7.55 8.92
N TRP A 129 22.92 -8.45 8.01
CA TRP A 129 23.69 -8.55 6.77
C TRP A 129 23.58 -7.26 5.90
N LEU A 130 22.56 -6.40 6.14
CA LEU A 130 22.42 -5.07 5.55
C LEU A 130 23.47 -4.07 6.08
N THR A 131 24.02 -4.34 7.25
CA THR A 131 24.97 -3.45 7.91
C THR A 131 26.30 -4.13 8.19
N PRO A 132 26.87 -4.94 7.25
CA PRO A 132 28.11 -5.65 7.48
C PRO A 132 29.30 -4.71 7.72
N ASN A 133 29.19 -3.47 7.24
CA ASN A 133 30.24 -2.43 7.34
C ASN A 133 29.92 -1.35 8.38
N GLY A 134 28.91 -1.57 9.21
CA GLY A 134 28.48 -0.61 10.23
C GLY A 134 27.09 -0.03 9.99
N PRO A 135 26.72 1.05 10.71
CA PRO A 135 25.40 1.67 10.62
C PRO A 135 25.07 2.16 9.22
N VAL A 136 23.78 2.05 8.84
CA VAL A 136 23.23 2.50 7.55
C VAL A 136 22.07 3.44 7.81
N ASP A 137 22.10 4.60 7.18
CA ASP A 137 20.95 5.48 7.09
C ASP A 137 20.03 4.99 5.97
N ALA A 138 18.78 4.75 6.31
CA ALA A 138 17.76 4.33 5.36
C ALA A 138 16.70 5.41 5.22
N LYS A 139 16.37 5.72 3.99
CA LYS A 139 15.20 6.51 3.64
C LYS A 139 14.05 5.56 3.28
N ILE A 140 12.90 5.76 3.89
CA ILE A 140 11.67 5.01 3.62
C ILE A 140 10.64 6.00 3.09
N ILE A 141 10.07 5.71 1.94
CA ILE A 141 9.07 6.56 1.30
C ILE A 141 7.77 5.76 1.22
N TYR A 142 6.73 6.27 1.85
CA TYR A 142 5.38 5.73 1.79
C TYR A 142 4.54 6.57 0.84
N ASP A 143 3.86 5.90 -0.08
CA ASP A 143 2.83 6.48 -0.93
C ASP A 143 1.57 5.62 -0.81
N ASN A 144 0.51 6.15 -0.23
CA ASN A 144 -0.76 5.44 -0.10
C ASN A 144 -1.83 6.10 -0.95
N TYR A 145 -2.52 5.30 -1.74
CA TYR A 145 -3.59 5.72 -2.64
C TYR A 145 -4.91 5.20 -2.10
N SER A 146 -5.69 6.07 -1.47
CA SER A 146 -6.83 5.72 -0.63
C SER A 146 -6.44 4.72 0.49
N LEU A 147 -7.38 3.91 0.96
CA LEU A 147 -7.11 2.90 1.99
C LEU A 147 -6.79 1.51 1.42
N GLY A 148 -6.69 1.38 0.09
CA GLY A 148 -6.59 0.06 -0.55
C GLY A 148 -5.27 -0.25 -1.26
N LEU A 149 -4.44 0.75 -1.52
CA LEU A 149 -3.18 0.58 -2.26
C LEU A 149 -2.06 1.35 -1.60
N GLY A 150 -0.97 0.68 -1.27
CA GLY A 150 0.23 1.27 -0.70
C GLY A 150 1.49 0.92 -1.49
N LEU A 151 2.42 1.86 -1.50
CA LEU A 151 3.76 1.69 -2.04
C LEU A 151 4.75 2.06 -0.95
N VAL A 152 5.79 1.26 -0.77
CA VAL A 152 6.90 1.60 0.10
C VAL A 152 8.19 1.49 -0.70
N ARG A 153 8.95 2.57 -0.75
CA ARG A 153 10.24 2.61 -1.46
C ARG A 153 11.38 2.74 -0.48
N PHE A 154 12.41 1.98 -0.76
CA PHE A 154 13.69 2.06 -0.06
C PHE A 154 14.77 2.44 -1.09
N PRO A 155 14.97 3.73 -1.39
CA PRO A 155 16.09 4.16 -2.23
C PRO A 155 17.39 3.89 -1.48
N SER A 156 18.24 3.03 -2.05
CA SER A 156 19.48 2.60 -1.43
C SER A 156 20.54 2.35 -2.49
N ASP A 157 21.75 2.80 -2.25
CA ASP A 157 22.90 2.51 -3.10
C ASP A 157 23.30 1.02 -3.08
N LEU A 158 22.82 0.27 -2.09
CA LEU A 158 23.09 -1.17 -1.99
C LEU A 158 22.10 -2.00 -2.78
N VAL A 159 20.81 -1.85 -2.47
CA VAL A 159 19.69 -2.52 -3.16
C VAL A 159 18.45 -1.64 -3.03
N ALA A 160 18.17 -0.85 -4.05
CA ALA A 160 16.92 -0.10 -4.09
C ALA A 160 15.74 -1.07 -4.31
N THR A 161 14.66 -0.86 -3.55
CA THR A 161 13.45 -1.69 -3.63
C THR A 161 12.17 -0.87 -3.66
N ILE A 162 11.15 -1.45 -4.24
CA ILE A 162 9.76 -1.02 -4.15
C ILE A 162 8.90 -2.18 -3.65
N GLU A 163 8.09 -1.92 -2.66
CA GLU A 163 7.05 -2.81 -2.16
C GLU A 163 5.69 -2.29 -2.62
N VAL A 164 4.84 -3.20 -3.04
CA VAL A 164 3.46 -2.92 -3.43
C VAL A 164 2.54 -3.69 -2.50
N THR A 165 1.64 -2.99 -1.85
CA THR A 165 0.69 -3.56 -0.90
C THR A 165 -0.74 -3.25 -1.32
N GLY A 166 -1.61 -4.24 -1.16
CA GLY A 166 -3.05 -4.09 -1.33
C GLY A 166 -3.77 -4.48 -0.06
N GLN A 167 -4.73 -3.69 0.39
CA GLN A 167 -5.52 -3.95 1.58
C GLN A 167 -6.99 -4.06 1.18
N THR A 168 -7.56 -5.26 1.36
CA THR A 168 -8.98 -5.49 1.11
C THR A 168 -9.68 -5.84 2.41
N PRO A 169 -10.50 -4.95 2.98
CA PRO A 169 -11.27 -5.27 4.17
C PRO A 169 -12.18 -6.47 3.92
N VAL A 170 -12.16 -7.45 4.83
CA VAL A 170 -13.08 -8.59 4.82
C VAL A 170 -14.29 -8.27 5.70
N ASP A 171 -14.02 -7.71 6.86
CA ASP A 171 -14.98 -7.20 7.84
C ASP A 171 -14.30 -6.13 8.72
N GLU A 172 -14.89 -5.82 9.88
CA GLU A 172 -14.34 -4.81 10.80
C GLU A 172 -13.03 -5.24 11.47
N ASP A 173 -12.80 -6.55 11.58
CA ASP A 173 -11.66 -7.13 12.31
C ASP A 173 -10.57 -7.68 11.39
N TYR A 174 -10.89 -8.02 10.13
CA TYR A 174 -9.97 -8.74 9.24
C TYR A 174 -9.76 -8.02 7.92
N THR A 175 -8.51 -8.05 7.47
CA THR A 175 -8.08 -7.54 6.15
C THR A 175 -7.33 -8.63 5.39
N ASP A 176 -7.66 -8.84 4.12
CA ASP A 176 -6.81 -9.56 3.20
C ASP A 176 -5.70 -8.62 2.73
N TYR A 177 -4.47 -8.94 3.14
CA TYR A 177 -3.26 -8.17 2.85
C TYR A 177 -2.49 -8.81 1.72
N PHE A 178 -2.41 -8.12 0.61
CA PHE A 178 -1.63 -8.49 -0.57
C PHE A 178 -0.29 -7.76 -0.53
N TYR A 179 0.78 -8.47 -0.81
CA TYR A 179 2.12 -7.91 -0.81
C TYR A 179 2.94 -8.49 -1.96
N THR A 180 3.70 -7.65 -2.62
CA THR A 180 4.77 -8.04 -3.53
C THR A 180 5.85 -6.97 -3.56
N GLN A 181 7.00 -7.29 -4.14
CA GLN A 181 8.14 -6.39 -4.16
C GLN A 181 9.01 -6.60 -5.39
N ALA A 182 9.73 -5.56 -5.77
CA ALA A 182 10.78 -5.59 -6.78
C ALA A 182 12.03 -4.89 -6.24
N SER A 183 13.18 -5.21 -6.81
CA SER A 183 14.45 -4.55 -6.52
C SER A 183 15.19 -4.19 -7.80
N ILE A 184 16.12 -3.28 -7.69
CA ILE A 184 17.10 -3.02 -8.74
C ILE A 184 17.85 -4.32 -9.06
N ARG A 185 18.17 -4.53 -10.33
CA ARG A 185 18.88 -5.72 -10.81
C ARG A 185 20.31 -5.76 -10.28
N GLU A 186 20.79 -6.97 -10.01
CA GLU A 186 22.23 -7.16 -9.83
C GLU A 186 22.97 -6.83 -11.15
N PRO A 187 24.15 -6.23 -11.06
CA PRO A 187 24.93 -5.90 -12.26
C PRO A 187 25.18 -7.13 -13.15
N GLY A 188 24.75 -7.02 -14.41
CA GLY A 188 24.90 -8.08 -15.41
C GLY A 188 23.84 -9.20 -15.34
N ASP A 189 22.89 -9.14 -14.41
CA ASP A 189 21.78 -10.10 -14.36
C ASP A 189 20.66 -9.66 -15.31
N ALA A 190 20.35 -10.52 -16.29
CA ALA A 190 19.26 -10.31 -17.26
C ALA A 190 18.04 -11.21 -16.99
N GLY A 191 18.07 -12.02 -15.93
CA GLY A 191 16.98 -12.92 -15.57
C GLY A 191 15.81 -12.16 -14.93
N ASP A 192 14.64 -12.77 -14.92
CA ASP A 192 13.44 -12.20 -14.25
C ASP A 192 13.34 -12.58 -12.77
N VAL A 193 14.19 -13.45 -12.29
CA VAL A 193 14.22 -13.89 -10.89
C VAL A 193 15.39 -13.22 -10.18
N PRO A 194 15.13 -12.46 -9.10
CA PRO A 194 16.19 -11.84 -8.32
C PRO A 194 17.24 -12.84 -7.83
N SER A 195 18.50 -12.48 -7.96
CA SER A 195 19.66 -13.28 -7.53
C SER A 195 20.53 -12.50 -6.53
N GLY A 196 21.58 -13.12 -6.03
CA GLY A 196 22.63 -12.48 -5.25
C GLY A 196 22.15 -11.68 -4.03
N ARG A 197 22.52 -10.41 -3.95
CA ARG A 197 22.15 -9.49 -2.86
C ARG A 197 20.67 -9.11 -2.94
N ALA A 198 20.16 -8.89 -4.16
CA ALA A 198 18.77 -8.56 -4.40
C ALA A 198 17.85 -9.64 -3.79
N ALA A 199 18.06 -10.91 -4.10
CA ALA A 199 17.26 -12.01 -3.55
C ALA A 199 17.29 -12.05 -2.02
N LYS A 200 18.48 -11.86 -1.42
CA LYS A 200 18.64 -11.85 0.04
C LYS A 200 17.91 -10.68 0.69
N PHE A 201 17.98 -9.50 0.05
CA PHE A 201 17.31 -8.30 0.57
C PHE A 201 15.80 -8.44 0.52
N LEU A 202 15.26 -8.91 -0.61
CA LEU A 202 13.82 -9.14 -0.77
C LEU A 202 13.30 -10.18 0.23
N ALA A 203 14.06 -11.25 0.49
CA ALA A 203 13.69 -12.23 1.52
C ALA A 203 13.67 -11.60 2.93
N LEU A 204 14.63 -10.71 3.24
CA LEU A 204 14.64 -9.99 4.50
C LEU A 204 13.44 -9.06 4.64
N GLN A 205 13.09 -8.30 3.61
CA GLN A 205 11.92 -7.41 3.62
C GLN A 205 10.62 -8.18 3.90
N GLN A 206 10.49 -9.39 3.36
CA GLN A 206 9.34 -10.25 3.67
C GLN A 206 9.30 -10.65 5.16
N GLU A 207 10.44 -10.87 5.79
CA GLU A 207 10.48 -11.16 7.23
C GLU A 207 10.21 -9.89 8.07
N VAL A 208 10.63 -8.73 7.58
CA VAL A 208 10.36 -7.44 8.24
C VAL A 208 8.86 -7.17 8.29
N ILE A 209 8.14 -7.29 7.17
CA ILE A 209 6.69 -7.04 7.14
C ILE A 209 5.90 -8.03 8.02
N LYS A 210 6.38 -9.27 8.19
CA LYS A 210 5.74 -10.23 9.10
C LYS A 210 5.83 -9.83 10.57
N GLN A 211 6.79 -8.99 10.94
CA GLN A 211 6.88 -8.45 12.31
C GLN A 211 5.72 -7.50 12.61
N ASP A 212 5.26 -6.77 11.59
CA ASP A 212 4.09 -5.91 11.71
C ASP A 212 2.81 -6.73 11.96
N PHE A 213 2.68 -7.91 11.37
CA PHE A 213 1.50 -8.76 11.56
C PHE A 213 1.28 -9.07 13.04
N PHE A 214 2.35 -9.41 13.78
CA PHE A 214 2.24 -9.65 15.21
C PHE A 214 1.71 -8.42 15.96
N THR A 215 2.15 -7.23 15.59
CA THR A 215 1.69 -5.99 16.19
C THR A 215 0.23 -5.72 15.82
N TRP A 216 -0.10 -5.77 14.54
CA TRP A 216 -1.44 -5.49 14.04
C TRP A 216 -2.50 -6.45 14.61
N GLU A 217 -2.19 -7.75 14.70
CA GLU A 217 -3.12 -8.77 15.24
C GLU A 217 -3.43 -8.59 16.73
N ASN A 218 -2.58 -7.85 17.44
CA ASN A 218 -2.76 -7.54 18.87
C ASN A 218 -3.23 -6.09 19.12
N MET A 219 -3.48 -5.32 18.08
CA MET A 219 -4.03 -3.98 18.16
C MET A 219 -5.56 -3.99 18.00
N LYS A 220 -6.19 -2.94 18.49
CA LYS A 220 -7.62 -2.67 18.30
C LYS A 220 -7.79 -1.28 17.67
N TYR A 221 -8.57 -1.21 16.62
CA TYR A 221 -8.96 0.08 16.06
C TYR A 221 -9.79 0.87 17.09
N LEU A 222 -9.38 2.09 17.35
CA LEU A 222 -10.11 3.06 18.16
C LEU A 222 -10.32 4.32 17.34
N GLU A 223 -11.55 4.76 17.21
CA GLU A 223 -11.88 6.00 16.49
C GLU A 223 -11.13 7.22 17.06
N LYS A 224 -10.99 7.25 18.39
CA LYS A 224 -10.26 8.30 19.12
C LYS A 224 -9.18 7.67 19.99
N PRO A 225 -8.01 7.34 19.43
CA PRO A 225 -6.92 6.79 20.20
C PRO A 225 -6.30 7.83 21.12
N ASN A 226 -5.74 7.36 22.22
CA ASN A 226 -4.94 8.20 23.11
C ASN A 226 -3.48 8.14 22.66
N LEU A 227 -3.08 9.09 21.82
CA LEU A 227 -1.75 9.16 21.22
C LEU A 227 -0.79 9.97 22.08
N ALA A 228 0.49 9.63 22.02
CA ALA A 228 1.54 10.47 22.57
C ALA A 228 1.65 11.78 21.77
N PRO A 229 2.02 12.90 22.43
CA PRO A 229 2.12 14.21 21.75
C PRO A 229 3.05 14.18 20.53
N GLU A 230 4.11 13.39 20.58
CA GLU A 230 5.13 13.28 19.56
C GLU A 230 4.64 12.65 18.24
N GLU A 231 3.60 11.82 18.29
CA GLU A 231 3.02 11.13 17.12
C GLU A 231 1.65 11.72 16.70
N ALA A 232 1.01 12.49 17.58
CA ALA A 232 -0.39 12.87 17.42
C ALA A 232 -0.66 13.69 16.15
N HIS A 233 0.31 14.48 15.68
CA HIS A 233 0.13 15.37 14.51
C HIS A 233 -0.11 14.57 13.23
N ASP A 234 0.77 13.63 12.90
CA ASP A 234 0.73 12.88 11.66
C ASP A 234 -0.42 11.86 11.67
N TYR A 235 -0.64 11.20 12.82
CA TYR A 235 -1.82 10.35 13.00
C TYR A 235 -3.14 11.12 12.81
N ALA A 236 -3.25 12.32 13.37
CA ALA A 236 -4.45 13.12 13.20
C ALA A 236 -4.67 13.56 11.75
N ALA A 237 -3.59 13.88 11.03
CA ALA A 237 -3.65 14.22 9.61
C ALA A 237 -4.09 13.01 8.77
N LEU A 238 -3.46 11.84 8.98
CA LEU A 238 -3.84 10.60 8.33
C LEU A 238 -5.30 10.25 8.58
N ARG A 239 -5.75 10.30 9.83
CA ARG A 239 -7.12 9.90 10.18
C ARG A 239 -8.17 10.84 9.59
N ARG A 240 -7.93 12.15 9.57
CA ARG A 240 -8.80 13.10 8.84
C ARG A 240 -8.86 12.78 7.35
N TRP A 241 -7.72 12.44 6.74
CA TRP A 241 -7.66 12.02 5.35
C TRP A 241 -8.40 10.69 5.13
N ALA A 242 -8.18 9.68 5.99
CA ALA A 242 -8.80 8.38 5.91
C ALA A 242 -10.33 8.43 6.01
N HIS A 243 -10.87 9.32 6.86
CA HIS A 243 -12.31 9.50 7.02
C HIS A 243 -13.05 9.82 5.72
N ARG A 244 -12.38 10.43 4.74
CA ARG A 244 -12.97 10.74 3.43
C ARG A 244 -13.39 9.50 2.64
N PHE A 245 -12.82 8.35 2.95
CA PHE A 245 -13.09 7.08 2.25
C PHE A 245 -14.16 6.25 2.95
N TYR A 246 -14.64 6.65 4.13
CA TYR A 246 -15.68 5.94 4.87
C TYR A 246 -17.08 6.37 4.45
N PRO A 247 -18.06 5.44 4.56
CA PRO A 247 -19.46 5.76 4.34
C PRO A 247 -19.98 6.78 5.35
N GLY A 248 -20.64 7.83 4.87
CA GLY A 248 -21.28 8.82 5.75
C GLY A 248 -20.61 10.19 5.77
N GLU A 249 -19.33 10.26 5.46
CA GLU A 249 -18.68 11.54 5.17
C GLU A 249 -19.07 11.99 3.75
N ALA A 250 -19.29 13.29 3.59
CA ALA A 250 -19.60 13.89 2.30
C ALA A 250 -18.33 13.95 1.45
N SER A 251 -17.92 12.82 0.91
CA SER A 251 -16.88 12.78 -0.11
C SER A 251 -17.51 13.13 -1.46
N SER A 252 -17.44 14.40 -1.83
CA SER A 252 -17.68 14.83 -3.20
C SER A 252 -16.40 14.59 -4.03
N PRO A 253 -16.50 14.39 -5.34
CA PRO A 253 -15.32 14.42 -6.20
C PRO A 253 -14.49 15.69 -6.01
N ASP A 254 -15.12 16.82 -5.69
CA ASP A 254 -14.49 18.10 -5.43
C ASP A 254 -13.59 18.08 -4.18
N ASP A 255 -13.89 17.21 -3.18
CA ASP A 255 -13.06 17.04 -1.99
C ASP A 255 -11.70 16.37 -2.28
N PHE A 256 -11.56 15.80 -3.47
CA PHE A 256 -10.34 15.10 -3.93
C PHE A 256 -9.61 15.84 -5.05
N GLY A 257 -10.00 17.09 -5.38
CA GLY A 257 -9.39 17.84 -6.49
C GLY A 257 -9.65 17.18 -7.85
N TYR A 258 -10.80 16.53 -8.02
CA TYR A 258 -11.19 15.86 -9.26
C TYR A 258 -11.77 16.86 -10.24
N THR A 259 -11.21 16.93 -11.45
CA THR A 259 -11.85 17.55 -12.61
C THR A 259 -12.60 16.49 -13.41
N PRO A 260 -13.78 16.78 -14.00
CA PRO A 260 -14.59 15.79 -14.75
C PRO A 260 -13.84 15.09 -15.89
N ASP A 261 -12.73 15.63 -16.33
CA ASP A 261 -11.92 15.11 -17.44
C ASP A 261 -10.81 14.15 -16.98
N GLY A 262 -10.75 13.78 -15.70
CA GLY A 262 -9.82 12.78 -15.16
C GLY A 262 -8.38 13.26 -14.99
N ALA A 263 -8.09 14.53 -15.28
CA ALA A 263 -6.79 15.11 -14.98
C ALA A 263 -6.75 15.61 -13.52
N PRO A 264 -5.65 15.41 -12.78
CA PRO A 264 -5.49 16.02 -11.46
C PRO A 264 -5.51 17.54 -11.63
N ASP A 265 -6.22 18.24 -10.73
CA ASP A 265 -6.22 19.70 -10.69
C ASP A 265 -4.78 20.19 -10.43
N PRO A 266 -4.16 20.90 -11.39
CA PRO A 266 -2.81 21.43 -11.19
C PRO A 266 -2.73 22.46 -10.05
N ALA A 267 -3.84 23.01 -9.58
CA ALA A 267 -3.88 23.91 -8.43
C ALA A 267 -3.80 23.18 -7.08
N ALA A 268 -4.15 21.87 -7.03
CA ALA A 268 -4.04 21.07 -5.82
C ALA A 268 -2.61 20.59 -5.52
N ALA A 269 -1.69 20.71 -6.48
CA ALA A 269 -0.29 20.31 -6.33
C ALA A 269 0.63 21.43 -5.81
N GLY A 270 0.08 22.59 -5.44
CA GLY A 270 0.85 23.79 -5.07
C GLY A 270 0.35 24.57 -3.85
N ALA A 271 -0.43 23.96 -2.96
CA ALA A 271 -0.90 24.62 -1.74
C ALA A 271 -0.35 23.93 -0.48
#